data_aac72582ac443b5188aee7891420e05c
#
_entry.id   aac72582ac443b5188aee7891420e05c
#
_cell.length_a   1.000
_cell.length_b   1.000
_cell.length_c   1.000
_cell.angle_alpha   90.00
_cell.angle_beta   90.00
_cell.angle_gamma   90.00
#
_symmetry.space_group_name_H-M   'P 1'
#
loop_
_entity.id
_entity.type
_entity.pdbx_description
1 polymer ?
#
loop_
_entity_poly.entity_id
_entity_poly.type
_entity_poly.pdbx_seq_one_letter_code
_entity_poly.pdbx_strand_id
1 'polypeptide(L)'
;RDLVRSRGLGDVYKRQALTAPKPDPIEEYAYVPEVRQGQSHSKFKPRTQTQQQLTQLKLRKIRFIDDNRNHAIDGGESSKIIFEIMNEGRNPVYDVVPIVETVGKVKHIGISPTVMIEEILPGEGIRYTATVYAGSKLKDGEVTFRVAVSDENGVICDSQEFTLPTQRAD
;
A
#
# COMPACT_ATOMS: atom_id res chain seq x y z
N ARG A 1 -6.13 -6.40 21.56
CA ARG A 1 -5.65 -5.19 20.91
C ARG A 1 -4.63 -5.43 19.82
N ASP A 2 -3.93 -6.52 19.86
CA ASP A 2 -2.88 -6.80 18.89
C ASP A 2 -3.37 -7.55 17.68
N LEU A 3 -4.67 -7.70 17.54
CA LEU A 3 -5.25 -8.47 16.45
C LEU A 3 -4.85 -7.93 15.09
N VAL A 4 -4.88 -6.62 14.97
CA VAL A 4 -4.63 -5.98 13.70
C VAL A 4 -3.18 -6.12 13.30
N ARG A 5 -2.28 -6.02 14.24
CA ARG A 5 -0.86 -6.02 13.94
C ARG A 5 -0.30 -7.38 13.59
N SER A 6 -0.90 -8.41 14.09
CA SER A 6 -0.30 -9.73 13.97
C SER A 6 -0.92 -10.62 12.94
N ARG A 7 -1.93 -10.16 12.23
CA ARG A 7 -2.67 -11.07 11.35
C ARG A 7 -2.87 -10.50 9.98
N GLY A 8 -2.42 -11.22 8.97
CA GLY A 8 -2.77 -10.94 7.61
C GLY A 8 -2.34 -9.60 7.08
N LEU A 9 -1.84 -8.75 7.91
CA LEU A 9 -1.38 -7.43 7.51
C LEU A 9 0.09 -7.42 7.16
N GLY A 10 0.81 -8.45 7.53
CA GLY A 10 2.22 -8.51 7.30
C GLY A 10 2.99 -8.49 8.61
N ASP A 11 4.27 -8.43 8.48
CA ASP A 11 5.17 -8.51 9.63
C ASP A 11 5.50 -7.13 10.15
N VAL A 12 5.57 -7.03 11.47
CA VAL A 12 6.01 -5.79 12.11
C VAL A 12 7.52 -5.84 12.28
N TYR A 13 8.20 -4.81 11.81
CA TYR A 13 9.65 -4.72 11.94
C TYR A 13 10.00 -3.96 13.20
N LYS A 14 10.75 -4.59 14.06
CA LYS A 14 11.24 -3.92 15.26
C LYS A 14 12.44 -3.06 14.88
N ARG A 15 12.86 -2.21 15.81
CA ARG A 15 13.93 -1.26 15.51
C ARG A 15 15.19 -1.89 14.97
N GLN A 16 15.64 -2.96 15.61
CA GLN A 16 16.84 -3.62 15.15
C GLN A 16 16.62 -4.39 13.86
N ALA A 17 15.40 -4.51 13.43
CA ALA A 17 15.06 -5.20 12.19
C ALA A 17 14.72 -4.24 11.08
N LEU A 18 15.03 -2.98 11.24
CA LEU A 18 14.87 -2.01 10.15
C LEU A 18 15.84 -2.29 9.03
N THR A 19 16.93 -2.98 9.32
CA THR A 19 17.71 -3.57 8.25
C THR A 19 16.77 -4.59 7.61
N ALA A 20 16.49 -4.39 6.36
CA ALA A 20 15.46 -5.15 5.67
C ALA A 20 15.61 -6.64 5.93
N PRO A 21 14.54 -7.31 6.36
CA PRO A 21 14.58 -8.76 6.44
C PRO A 21 14.72 -9.33 5.03
N LYS A 22 15.15 -10.56 4.96
CA LYS A 22 15.24 -11.22 3.65
C LYS A 22 13.84 -11.27 3.05
N PRO A 23 13.68 -10.88 1.80
CA PRO A 23 12.37 -10.99 1.17
C PRO A 23 11.98 -12.46 1.01
N ASP A 24 10.68 -12.71 1.00
CA ASP A 24 10.18 -14.03 0.66
C ASP A 24 10.59 -14.37 -0.77
N PRO A 25 10.79 -15.66 -1.07
CA PRO A 25 11.14 -16.03 -2.45
C PRO A 25 10.18 -15.46 -3.49
N ILE A 26 8.92 -15.35 -3.14
CA ILE A 26 7.92 -14.80 -4.04
C ILE A 26 8.16 -13.32 -4.31
N GLU A 27 8.70 -12.60 -3.33
CA GLU A 27 8.98 -11.17 -3.49
C GLU A 27 10.22 -10.90 -4.32
N GLU A 28 11.06 -11.90 -4.53
CA GLU A 28 12.19 -11.73 -5.41
C GLU A 28 11.76 -11.46 -6.85
N TYR A 29 10.55 -11.85 -7.19
CA TYR A 29 10.01 -11.64 -8.53
C TYR A 29 9.06 -10.45 -8.58
N ALA A 30 8.96 -9.72 -7.48
CA ALA A 30 8.05 -8.59 -7.43
C ALA A 30 8.51 -7.49 -8.37
N TYR A 31 7.55 -6.93 -9.09
CA TYR A 31 7.79 -5.81 -9.95
C TYR A 31 7.78 -4.54 -9.11
N VAL A 32 8.80 -3.70 -9.28
CA VAL A 32 8.86 -2.41 -8.60
C VAL A 32 8.40 -1.36 -9.60
N PRO A 33 7.15 -0.92 -9.51
CA PRO A 33 6.65 0.08 -10.45
C PRO A 33 7.28 1.43 -10.18
N GLU A 34 7.33 2.25 -11.21
CA GLU A 34 7.76 3.61 -11.04
C GLU A 34 6.65 4.38 -10.32
N VAL A 35 6.97 4.90 -9.15
CA VAL A 35 5.99 5.61 -8.34
C VAL A 35 6.25 7.10 -8.38
N ARG A 36 5.19 7.87 -8.20
CA ARG A 36 5.27 9.31 -8.09
C ARG A 36 4.44 9.75 -6.90
N GLN A 37 4.71 10.96 -6.43
CA GLN A 37 3.99 11.49 -5.30
C GLN A 37 2.52 11.63 -5.65
N GLY A 38 1.67 11.04 -4.81
CA GLY A 38 0.24 11.13 -4.99
C GLY A 38 -0.26 12.52 -4.67
N GLN A 39 -1.36 12.89 -5.32
CA GLN A 39 -1.96 14.18 -5.08
C GLN A 39 -3.00 14.10 -3.97
N SER A 40 -3.13 15.19 -3.26
CA SER A 40 -4.04 15.25 -2.13
C SER A 40 -5.44 15.67 -2.55
N HIS A 41 -6.00 14.96 -3.51
CA HIS A 41 -7.37 15.22 -3.94
C HIS A 41 -8.39 14.42 -3.19
N SER A 42 -7.96 13.67 -2.22
CA SER A 42 -8.88 12.84 -1.48
C SER A 42 -9.72 13.71 -0.55
N LYS A 43 -10.70 13.08 0.05
CA LYS A 43 -11.51 13.72 1.08
C LYS A 43 -10.70 14.08 2.32
N PHE A 44 -9.48 13.59 2.43
CA PHE A 44 -8.62 13.94 3.53
C PHE A 44 -7.79 15.14 3.15
N LYS A 45 -7.73 16.12 4.02
CA LYS A 45 -6.94 17.31 3.77
C LYS A 45 -5.57 17.17 4.41
N PRO A 46 -4.50 17.56 3.70
CA PRO A 46 -3.21 17.61 4.36
C PRO A 46 -3.26 18.66 5.46
N ARG A 47 -2.52 18.41 6.50
CA ARG A 47 -2.41 19.41 7.56
C ARG A 47 -1.55 20.56 7.10
N THR A 48 -1.51 21.57 7.93
CA THR A 48 -0.65 22.71 7.70
C THR A 48 0.72 22.47 8.34
N GLN A 49 1.34 23.47 8.83
CA GLN A 49 2.72 23.39 9.28
C GLN A 49 2.99 22.43 10.41
N THR A 50 2.06 22.33 11.35
CA THR A 50 2.23 21.39 12.46
C THR A 50 2.30 19.96 11.97
N GLN A 51 1.79 19.74 10.80
CA GLN A 51 1.78 18.42 10.25
C GLN A 51 3.16 17.86 10.00
N GLN A 52 4.14 18.70 9.77
CA GLN A 52 5.47 18.21 9.51
C GLN A 52 6.01 17.39 10.66
N GLN A 53 5.54 17.66 11.85
CA GLN A 53 5.93 16.88 13.00
C GLN A 53 5.19 15.56 13.06
N LEU A 54 4.08 15.48 12.34
CA LEU A 54 3.22 14.32 12.38
C LEU A 54 3.33 13.45 11.14
N THR A 55 4.01 13.93 10.11
CA THR A 55 4.21 13.14 8.90
C THR A 55 5.40 12.22 9.08
N GLN A 56 5.29 11.38 10.09
CA GLN A 56 6.37 10.47 10.41
C GLN A 56 6.16 9.10 9.80
N LEU A 57 5.03 8.87 9.15
CA LEU A 57 4.77 7.63 8.46
C LEU A 57 5.18 7.76 7.02
N LYS A 58 5.94 6.79 6.55
CA LYS A 58 6.43 6.78 5.17
C LYS A 58 6.13 5.45 4.51
N LEU A 59 5.76 5.52 3.25
CA LEU A 59 5.58 4.35 2.41
C LEU A 59 6.91 3.99 1.78
N ARG A 60 7.23 2.69 1.78
CA ARG A 60 8.48 2.20 1.20
C ARG A 60 8.25 0.89 0.49
N LYS A 61 9.09 0.62 -0.47
CA LYS A 61 9.17 -0.66 -1.14
C LYS A 61 7.84 -1.10 -1.71
N ILE A 62 7.19 -0.19 -2.43
CA ILE A 62 5.94 -0.52 -3.12
C ILE A 62 6.28 -1.47 -4.26
N ARG A 63 5.61 -2.63 -4.30
CA ARG A 63 5.85 -3.63 -5.32
C ARG A 63 4.56 -4.33 -5.70
N PHE A 64 4.58 -4.91 -6.87
CA PHE A 64 3.44 -5.59 -7.45
C PHE A 64 3.83 -7.02 -7.80
N ILE A 65 2.99 -7.97 -7.43
CA ILE A 65 3.22 -9.38 -7.71
C ILE A 65 2.00 -9.94 -8.42
N ASP A 66 2.24 -10.57 -9.56
CA ASP A 66 1.19 -11.28 -10.29
C ASP A 66 1.67 -12.69 -10.63
N ASP A 67 0.72 -13.59 -10.85
CA ASP A 67 1.03 -15.00 -11.00
C ASP A 67 1.89 -15.30 -12.22
N ASN A 68 1.59 -14.67 -13.34
CA ASN A 68 2.32 -14.93 -14.58
C ASN A 68 3.49 -13.98 -14.82
N ARG A 69 3.73 -13.08 -13.87
CA ARG A 69 4.89 -12.17 -13.88
C ARG A 69 4.98 -11.33 -15.13
N ASN A 70 3.84 -10.95 -15.70
CA ASN A 70 3.84 -10.08 -16.87
C ASN A 70 3.73 -8.61 -16.50
N HIS A 71 3.67 -8.28 -15.21
CA HIS A 71 3.61 -6.92 -14.67
C HIS A 71 2.36 -6.18 -15.12
N ALA A 72 1.28 -6.89 -15.32
CA ALA A 72 0.01 -6.34 -15.75
C ALA A 72 -1.12 -6.91 -14.90
N ILE A 73 -2.23 -6.20 -14.90
CA ILE A 73 -3.46 -6.70 -14.28
C ILE A 73 -4.21 -7.49 -15.34
N ASP A 74 -4.32 -8.79 -15.13
CA ASP A 74 -4.97 -9.66 -16.09
C ASP A 74 -6.40 -9.98 -15.67
N GLY A 75 -7.32 -9.87 -16.60
CA GLY A 75 -8.72 -10.18 -16.33
C GLY A 75 -8.89 -11.61 -15.83
N GLY A 76 -9.70 -11.77 -14.80
CA GLY A 76 -9.97 -13.08 -14.22
C GLY A 76 -8.91 -13.55 -13.23
N GLU A 77 -7.89 -12.75 -12.96
CA GLU A 77 -6.82 -13.16 -12.05
C GLU A 77 -6.72 -12.21 -10.88
N SER A 78 -5.98 -12.65 -9.87
CA SER A 78 -5.69 -11.85 -8.70
C SER A 78 -4.22 -11.53 -8.66
N SER A 79 -3.90 -10.37 -8.10
CA SER A 79 -2.52 -9.96 -7.92
C SER A 79 -2.40 -9.25 -6.57
N LYS A 80 -1.19 -8.85 -6.21
CA LYS A 80 -0.95 -8.26 -4.91
C LYS A 80 -0.11 -7.00 -5.04
N ILE A 81 -0.47 -6.02 -4.23
CA ILE A 81 0.34 -4.82 -4.04
C ILE A 81 0.87 -4.88 -2.62
N ILE A 82 2.19 -4.80 -2.49
CA ILE A 82 2.85 -4.92 -1.19
C ILE A 82 3.65 -3.65 -0.95
N PHE A 83 3.58 -3.14 0.25
CA PHE A 83 4.39 -1.99 0.63
C PHE A 83 4.65 -2.01 2.12
N GLU A 84 5.59 -1.20 2.54
CA GLU A 84 5.93 -1.05 3.95
C GLU A 84 5.53 0.33 4.41
N ILE A 85 5.02 0.38 5.65
CA ILE A 85 4.68 1.62 6.32
C ILE A 85 5.66 1.74 7.48
N MET A 86 6.48 2.78 7.46
CA MET A 86 7.53 2.98 8.45
C MET A 86 7.20 4.18 9.31
N ASN A 87 7.33 4.01 10.62
CA ASN A 87 7.24 5.14 11.53
C ASN A 87 8.66 5.68 11.75
N GLU A 88 8.96 6.75 11.06
CA GLU A 88 10.29 7.37 11.13
C GLU A 88 10.35 8.49 12.16
N GLY A 89 9.29 8.67 12.91
CA GLY A 89 9.23 9.69 13.93
C GLY A 89 9.71 9.20 15.29
N ARG A 90 9.41 9.98 16.28
CA ARG A 90 9.84 9.70 17.65
C ARG A 90 8.70 9.25 18.55
N ASN A 91 7.49 9.30 18.05
CA ASN A 91 6.31 8.95 18.83
C ASN A 91 5.56 7.81 18.17
N PRO A 92 4.85 7.00 18.96
CA PRO A 92 3.99 5.98 18.35
C PRO A 92 2.85 6.63 17.58
N VAL A 93 2.40 5.94 16.55
CA VAL A 93 1.24 6.37 15.76
C VAL A 93 0.18 5.30 15.90
N TYR A 94 -1.06 5.72 16.13
CA TYR A 94 -2.16 4.82 16.39
C TYR A 94 -3.19 4.88 15.28
N ASP A 95 -3.97 3.81 15.17
CA ASP A 95 -5.10 3.74 14.25
C ASP A 95 -4.71 4.11 12.83
N VAL A 96 -3.61 3.52 12.39
CA VAL A 96 -3.03 3.79 11.07
C VAL A 96 -3.84 3.04 10.02
N VAL A 97 -4.24 3.75 8.98
CA VAL A 97 -5.07 3.16 7.92
C VAL A 97 -4.29 3.15 6.61
N PRO A 98 -3.88 1.95 6.15
CA PRO A 98 -3.33 1.86 4.79
C PRO A 98 -4.45 1.99 3.79
N ILE A 99 -4.17 2.66 2.69
CA ILE A 99 -5.15 2.92 1.65
C ILE A 99 -4.59 2.45 0.32
N VAL A 100 -5.35 1.62 -0.36
CA VAL A 100 -5.02 1.20 -1.72
C VAL A 100 -6.28 1.38 -2.53
N GLU A 101 -6.21 2.22 -3.55
CA GLU A 101 -7.39 2.53 -4.35
C GLU A 101 -6.98 2.77 -5.79
N THR A 102 -7.96 2.70 -6.69
CA THR A 102 -7.75 3.10 -8.07
C THR A 102 -8.05 4.59 -8.20
N VAL A 103 -7.30 5.25 -9.05
CA VAL A 103 -7.54 6.66 -9.35
C VAL A 103 -8.62 6.72 -10.42
N GLY A 104 -9.73 7.39 -10.08
CA GLY A 104 -10.88 7.45 -10.96
C GLY A 104 -11.73 6.20 -10.86
N LYS A 105 -12.73 6.11 -11.72
CA LYS A 105 -13.62 4.96 -11.76
C LYS A 105 -13.06 3.92 -12.71
N VAL A 106 -12.70 2.78 -12.18
CA VAL A 106 -12.18 1.68 -12.97
C VAL A 106 -13.09 0.49 -12.77
N LYS A 107 -13.66 0.01 -13.87
CA LYS A 107 -14.57 -1.13 -13.82
C LYS A 107 -13.79 -2.43 -13.76
N HIS A 108 -14.38 -3.41 -13.10
CA HIS A 108 -13.87 -4.79 -13.07
C HIS A 108 -12.57 -4.95 -12.30
N ILE A 109 -12.22 -3.98 -11.47
CA ILE A 109 -11.08 -4.11 -10.56
C ILE A 109 -11.58 -3.84 -9.15
N GLY A 110 -11.34 -4.79 -8.26
CA GLY A 110 -11.63 -4.66 -6.85
C GLY A 110 -10.36 -4.79 -6.04
N ILE A 111 -10.38 -4.23 -4.86
CA ILE A 111 -9.23 -4.28 -3.96
C ILE A 111 -9.72 -4.74 -2.61
N SER A 112 -8.93 -5.59 -1.97
CA SER A 112 -9.29 -6.11 -0.66
C SER A 112 -9.53 -4.99 0.34
N PRO A 113 -10.44 -5.17 1.31
CA PRO A 113 -10.75 -4.14 2.29
C PRO A 113 -9.51 -3.76 3.09
N THR A 114 -9.43 -2.49 3.45
CA THR A 114 -8.37 -2.00 4.32
C THR A 114 -8.59 -2.48 5.74
N VAL A 115 -7.49 -2.72 6.44
CA VAL A 115 -7.54 -3.10 7.85
C VAL A 115 -6.73 -2.07 8.62
N MET A 116 -7.33 -1.50 9.64
CA MET A 116 -6.66 -0.53 10.48
C MET A 116 -5.55 -1.18 11.29
N ILE A 117 -4.41 -0.52 11.32
CA ILE A 117 -3.26 -0.95 12.12
C ILE A 117 -3.31 -0.21 13.44
N GLU A 118 -3.34 -0.96 14.52
CA GLU A 118 -3.60 -0.38 15.82
C GLU A 118 -2.49 0.58 16.27
N GLU A 119 -1.26 0.21 16.03
CA GLU A 119 -0.13 0.99 16.55
C GLU A 119 1.14 0.65 15.76
N ILE A 120 1.92 1.68 15.46
CA ILE A 120 3.27 1.50 14.93
C ILE A 120 4.19 2.33 15.82
N LEU A 121 5.12 1.64 16.49
CA LEU A 121 6.04 2.31 17.39
C LEU A 121 7.14 3.03 16.62
N PRO A 122 7.78 4.03 17.24
CA PRO A 122 8.88 4.72 16.57
C PRO A 122 9.97 3.74 16.15
N GLY A 123 10.42 3.87 14.94
CA GLY A 123 11.45 2.99 14.39
C GLY A 123 10.95 1.64 13.93
N GLU A 124 9.65 1.38 14.05
CA GLU A 124 9.06 0.15 13.55
C GLU A 124 8.42 0.37 12.21
N GLY A 125 8.22 -0.72 11.50
CA GLY A 125 7.50 -0.70 10.25
C GLY A 125 6.61 -1.92 10.14
N ILE A 126 5.71 -1.87 9.18
CA ILE A 126 4.79 -2.97 8.93
C ILE A 126 4.70 -3.18 7.43
N ARG A 127 4.67 -4.43 7.02
CA ARG A 127 4.47 -4.79 5.62
C ARG A 127 3.00 -5.07 5.40
N TYR A 128 2.41 -4.35 4.46
CA TYR A 128 1.00 -4.47 4.15
C TYR A 128 0.83 -5.06 2.75
N THR A 129 -0.09 -5.99 2.62
CA THR A 129 -0.41 -6.63 1.36
C THR A 129 -1.87 -6.40 1.04
N ALA A 130 -2.13 -5.83 -0.12
CA ALA A 130 -3.47 -5.68 -0.65
C ALA A 130 -3.65 -6.63 -1.83
N THR A 131 -4.79 -7.27 -1.91
CA THR A 131 -5.11 -8.14 -3.05
C THR A 131 -5.93 -7.34 -4.04
N VAL A 132 -5.56 -7.46 -5.31
CA VAL A 132 -6.26 -6.81 -6.41
C VAL A 132 -6.96 -7.90 -7.19
N TYR A 133 -8.27 -7.77 -7.34
CA TYR A 133 -9.10 -8.72 -8.06
C TYR A 133 -9.49 -8.12 -9.41
N ALA A 134 -9.21 -8.84 -10.47
CA ALA A 134 -9.60 -8.40 -11.80
C ALA A 134 -10.69 -9.32 -12.32
N GLY A 135 -11.83 -8.74 -12.68
CA GLY A 135 -12.93 -9.51 -13.23
C GLY A 135 -12.65 -9.98 -14.63
N SER A 136 -13.38 -10.99 -15.06
CA SER A 136 -13.19 -11.60 -16.38
C SER A 136 -13.53 -10.63 -17.51
N LYS A 137 -14.23 -9.56 -17.22
CA LYS A 137 -14.63 -8.58 -18.24
C LYS A 137 -13.69 -7.39 -18.31
N LEU A 138 -12.57 -7.44 -17.61
CA LEU A 138 -11.58 -6.38 -17.69
C LEU A 138 -11.07 -6.24 -19.12
N LYS A 139 -10.90 -5.01 -19.55
CA LYS A 139 -10.44 -4.70 -20.90
C LYS A 139 -9.00 -4.26 -20.90
N ASP A 140 -8.38 -4.32 -22.07
CA ASP A 140 -7.02 -3.81 -22.24
C ASP A 140 -7.00 -2.30 -21.97
N GLY A 141 -5.95 -1.86 -21.31
CA GLY A 141 -5.80 -0.44 -21.02
C GLY A 141 -4.78 -0.24 -19.92
N GLU A 142 -5.07 0.71 -19.05
CA GLU A 142 -4.21 1.04 -17.93
C GLU A 142 -5.06 1.33 -16.71
N VAL A 143 -4.45 1.11 -15.55
CA VAL A 143 -5.05 1.51 -14.28
C VAL A 143 -3.99 2.17 -13.42
N THR A 144 -4.35 3.27 -12.80
CA THR A 144 -3.47 3.94 -11.85
C THR A 144 -3.95 3.63 -10.44
N PHE A 145 -3.03 3.16 -9.63
CA PHE A 145 -3.29 2.90 -8.23
C PHE A 145 -2.71 4.00 -7.37
N ARG A 146 -3.42 4.33 -6.31
CA ARG A 146 -2.90 5.20 -5.27
C ARG A 146 -2.71 4.39 -4.01
N VAL A 147 -1.50 4.45 -3.47
CA VAL A 147 -1.17 3.83 -2.20
C VAL A 147 -0.90 4.94 -1.22
N ALA A 148 -1.58 4.90 -0.09
CA ALA A 148 -1.47 5.98 0.88
C ALA A 148 -1.57 5.41 2.28
N VAL A 149 -1.25 6.23 3.27
CA VAL A 149 -1.40 5.88 4.66
C VAL A 149 -1.89 7.11 5.42
N SER A 150 -2.88 6.90 6.28
CA SER A 150 -3.41 7.98 7.11
C SER A 150 -3.18 7.68 8.58
N ASP A 151 -3.15 8.74 9.37
CA ASP A 151 -3.00 8.60 10.82
C ASP A 151 -4.38 8.49 11.49
N GLU A 152 -4.38 8.52 12.81
CA GLU A 152 -5.60 8.37 13.60
C GLU A 152 -6.61 9.50 13.38
N ASN A 153 -6.15 10.61 12.84
CA ASN A 153 -7.04 11.73 12.54
C ASN A 153 -7.53 11.73 11.11
N GLY A 154 -7.20 10.70 10.35
CA GLY A 154 -7.61 10.61 8.96
C GLY A 154 -6.81 11.47 8.03
N VAL A 155 -5.65 11.96 8.46
CA VAL A 155 -4.80 12.82 7.64
C VAL A 155 -3.83 11.95 6.88
N ILE A 156 -3.74 12.19 5.57
CA ILE A 156 -2.81 11.44 4.72
C ILE A 156 -1.38 11.84 5.07
N CYS A 157 -0.59 10.87 5.48
CA CYS A 157 0.80 11.09 5.87
C CYS A 157 1.75 10.92 4.70
N ASP A 158 1.43 10.01 3.80
CA ASP A 158 2.22 9.78 2.60
C ASP A 158 1.30 9.19 1.54
N SER A 159 1.58 9.48 0.29
CA SER A 159 0.75 9.00 -0.81
C SER A 159 1.60 8.89 -2.07
N GLN A 160 1.49 7.76 -2.74
CA GLN A 160 2.23 7.52 -3.97
C GLN A 160 1.33 6.84 -4.98
N GLU A 161 1.58 7.09 -6.25
CA GLU A 161 0.79 6.53 -7.34
C GLU A 161 1.68 5.81 -8.34
N PHE A 162 1.11 4.79 -8.96
CA PHE A 162 1.78 4.10 -10.05
C PHE A 162 0.73 3.55 -11.01
N THR A 163 1.12 3.34 -12.25
CA THR A 163 0.24 2.88 -13.31
C THR A 163 0.72 1.54 -13.82
N LEU A 164 -0.23 0.62 -14.00
CA LEU A 164 0.04 -0.70 -14.57
C LEU A 164 -0.86 -0.91 -15.77
N PRO A 165 -0.39 -1.68 -16.76
CA PRO A 165 -1.27 -2.04 -17.87
C PRO A 165 -2.30 -3.05 -17.42
N THR A 166 -3.44 -3.06 -18.08
CA THR A 166 -4.46 -4.07 -17.89
C THR A 166 -4.59 -4.88 -19.16
N GLN A 167 -4.90 -6.16 -19.00
CA GLN A 167 -5.07 -7.06 -20.13
C GLN A 167 -6.34 -7.86 -19.92
N ARG A 168 -7.10 -7.98 -20.98
CA ARG A 168 -8.34 -8.76 -20.89
C ARG A 168 -8.04 -10.24 -20.75
N ALA A 169 -8.99 -10.94 -20.19
CA ALA A 169 -8.89 -12.39 -20.04
C ALA A 169 -8.90 -13.04 -21.42
N ASP A 170 -8.17 -14.12 -21.53
CA ASP A 170 -8.16 -14.92 -22.77
C ASP A 170 -9.42 -15.73 -22.92
#